data_b5bae2ae10ce964e6f7b145ff37b120f
#
_entry.id   b5bae2ae10ce964e6f7b145ff37b120f
#
_cell.length_a   1.000
_cell.length_b   1.000
_cell.length_c   1.000
_cell.angle_alpha   90.00
_cell.angle_beta   90.00
_cell.angle_gamma   90.00
#
_symmetry.space_group_name_H-M   'P 1'
#
loop_
_entity.id
_entity.type
_entity.pdbx_description
1 polymer ?
#
loop_
_entity_poly.entity_id
_entity_poly.type
_entity_poly.pdbx_seq_one_letter_code
_entity_poly.pdbx_strand_id
1 'polypeptide(L)'
;MINHIATRLPATILSAAVLLLSTFSCNKDEPDGGSSPTPVLTDMQVVQGASTEYLSYPAQSSYEEALRGDNLTLSTTVNVATGTSNAVARWYLIEDIGPDKEIFMEDVGAREGEADYTSSITLTEEQFTELFPSGKFKERHFYCKFAFRSSERDISSTVFTSDTMTISTGLPAELMVLRIDTVNGEEPTCDYVSPPPGNNGAGIRNCTKVPGRLKVSLAGKVLYDSGEYVADQSGMTLKIRGNTSAYSAQKPYKIKLQKKKDLLFRGDEETCKDKEWVLIKGYANLNTLIGLEAVRHLGFSWVPAMQYVNVVVNDDYRGLYCLVESYKRNQKCRVDIEERGFLIEKDAYWWNEDLYFDTSGFPSNMKFTFKYPDPEDIQTEQVLYIQAYVNKAEEEIRNGGDYGKYIDLESFARWILFHDIFATLDCAGSNLYLAKKDMTSNSKLEMLSPWDFDSIYWNGTFTQCWSNQHMYWAFYYPALLSNPNKAFLEKYKAEWNRVRGTIGDHMDRTIGEFVEKYGDAINQSRYLNAMRWGGGFADCNDNLADMRSWLRDRVGFLDSNIPSMK
;
A
#
# COMPACT_ATOMS: atom_id res chain seq x y z
N MET A 1 6.63 5.01 -12.29
CA MET A 1 5.51 5.40 -11.42
C MET A 1 5.98 5.69 -10.00
N ILE A 2 6.86 4.89 -9.40
CA ILE A 2 7.51 5.21 -8.11
C ILE A 2 8.34 6.50 -8.22
N ASN A 3 9.09 6.70 -9.30
CA ASN A 3 9.82 7.95 -9.55
C ASN A 3 8.91 9.18 -9.71
N HIS A 4 7.65 9.00 -10.16
CA HIS A 4 6.70 10.12 -10.23
C HIS A 4 6.05 10.44 -8.90
N ILE A 5 5.95 9.49 -7.97
CA ILE A 5 5.43 9.75 -6.62
C ILE A 5 6.51 10.45 -5.78
N ALA A 6 7.76 10.04 -5.91
CA ALA A 6 8.87 10.60 -5.15
C ALA A 6 9.31 12.01 -5.61
N THR A 7 9.16 12.33 -6.91
CA THR A 7 9.59 13.63 -7.46
C THR A 7 8.49 14.70 -7.46
N ARG A 8 7.25 14.36 -7.07
CA ARG A 8 6.13 15.31 -7.03
C ARG A 8 5.56 15.59 -5.65
N LEU A 9 6.10 15.01 -4.60
CA LEU A 9 5.96 15.63 -3.28
C LEU A 9 6.88 16.86 -3.33
N PRO A 10 6.33 18.07 -3.36
CA PRO A 10 7.18 19.24 -3.45
C PRO A 10 8.06 19.31 -2.21
N ALA A 11 9.33 19.59 -2.42
CA ALA A 11 10.28 19.99 -1.37
C ALA A 11 9.84 21.29 -0.63
N THR A 12 8.58 21.65 -0.73
CA THR A 12 7.93 22.82 -0.13
C THR A 12 7.27 22.55 1.21
N ILE A 13 7.40 21.34 1.77
CA ILE A 13 6.90 21.11 3.14
C ILE A 13 7.94 21.53 4.21
N LEU A 14 9.17 21.85 3.80
CA LEU A 14 10.21 22.31 4.74
C LEU A 14 10.40 23.84 4.75
N SER A 15 9.54 24.65 4.14
CA SER A 15 9.70 26.10 4.12
C SER A 15 8.38 26.82 3.84
N ALA A 16 7.35 26.56 4.63
CA ALA A 16 6.14 27.37 4.59
C ALA A 16 5.68 27.76 6.00
N ALA A 17 6.61 28.29 6.76
CA ALA A 17 6.28 29.25 7.78
C ALA A 17 6.45 30.65 7.17
N VAL A 18 5.61 31.05 6.24
CA VAL A 18 5.47 32.48 5.85
C VAL A 18 4.13 32.73 5.18
N LEU A 19 3.35 33.57 5.84
CA LEU A 19 2.30 34.46 5.36
C LEU A 19 1.18 33.88 4.46
N LEU A 20 0.05 33.64 5.07
CA LEU A 20 -1.25 33.90 4.46
C LEU A 20 -1.77 35.25 4.98
N LEU A 21 -1.44 36.33 4.27
CA LEU A 21 -2.15 37.59 4.36
C LEU A 21 -3.49 37.45 3.63
N SER A 22 -4.57 37.22 4.39
CA SER A 22 -5.92 37.42 3.88
C SER A 22 -6.21 38.91 3.88
N THR A 23 -6.28 39.51 2.71
CA THR A 23 -6.80 40.86 2.51
C THR A 23 -8.30 40.87 2.81
N PHE A 24 -8.68 41.41 3.94
CA PHE A 24 -10.04 41.89 4.16
C PHE A 24 -10.10 43.37 3.86
N SER A 25 -10.98 43.71 2.93
CA SER A 25 -11.34 45.06 2.57
C SER A 25 -12.03 45.75 3.75
N CYS A 26 -11.43 46.84 4.22
CA CYS A 26 -12.06 47.74 5.17
C CYS A 26 -13.10 48.61 4.46
N ASN A 27 -14.33 48.60 4.93
CA ASN A 27 -15.25 49.73 4.78
C ASN A 27 -15.30 50.54 6.07
N LYS A 28 -15.36 51.85 5.87
CA LYS A 28 -15.13 52.92 6.83
C LYS A 28 -16.30 53.13 7.82
N ASP A 29 -15.86 53.73 8.92
CA ASP A 29 -16.57 54.63 9.84
C ASP A 29 -17.41 53.99 10.97
N GLU A 30 -16.80 53.88 12.16
CA GLU A 30 -17.27 54.53 13.38
C GLU A 30 -16.22 54.42 14.50
N PRO A 31 -16.21 55.31 15.53
CA PRO A 31 -15.08 55.49 16.42
C PRO A 31 -15.16 54.70 17.72
N ASP A 32 -14.00 54.37 18.25
CA ASP A 32 -13.67 54.07 19.64
C ASP A 32 -14.44 52.98 20.39
N GLY A 33 -13.99 51.78 20.21
CA GLY A 33 -14.05 50.71 21.17
C GLY A 33 -12.90 49.75 20.85
N GLY A 34 -11.77 49.90 21.56
CA GLY A 34 -10.59 49.11 21.28
C GLY A 34 -10.86 47.61 21.36
N SER A 35 -11.17 47.00 20.22
CA SER A 35 -11.20 45.56 20.06
C SER A 35 -9.75 45.07 20.07
N SER A 36 -9.36 44.36 21.12
CA SER A 36 -8.11 43.61 21.11
C SER A 36 -8.09 42.74 19.85
N PRO A 37 -6.97 42.72 19.10
CA PRO A 37 -6.86 41.92 17.91
C PRO A 37 -7.05 40.44 18.23
N THR A 38 -7.72 39.71 17.37
CA THR A 38 -7.97 38.28 17.53
C THR A 38 -6.65 37.52 17.42
N PRO A 39 -6.27 36.73 18.42
CA PRO A 39 -5.08 35.89 18.34
C PRO A 39 -5.15 34.87 17.23
N VAL A 40 -4.01 34.58 16.61
CA VAL A 40 -3.87 33.56 15.56
C VAL A 40 -3.00 32.42 16.13
N LEU A 41 -3.57 31.22 16.20
CA LEU A 41 -2.86 30.04 16.65
C LEU A 41 -2.07 29.44 15.49
N THR A 42 -0.79 29.11 15.75
CA THR A 42 0.01 28.32 14.82
C THR A 42 -0.16 26.83 15.08
N ASP A 43 0.23 26.02 14.12
CA ASP A 43 0.24 24.57 14.25
C ASP A 43 1.18 24.15 15.41
N MET A 44 0.85 23.04 16.07
CA MET A 44 1.73 22.42 17.04
C MET A 44 2.95 21.83 16.32
N GLN A 45 4.12 21.95 16.96
CA GLN A 45 5.39 21.47 16.42
C GLN A 45 6.12 20.61 17.43
N VAL A 46 6.84 19.60 16.94
CA VAL A 46 7.88 18.90 17.69
C VAL A 46 9.19 19.63 17.46
N VAL A 47 9.76 20.20 18.50
CA VAL A 47 10.98 21.02 18.42
C VAL A 47 12.23 20.31 18.89
N GLN A 48 12.08 19.22 19.64
CA GLN A 48 13.16 18.38 20.11
C GLN A 48 12.68 16.93 20.22
N GLY A 49 13.55 16.02 19.96
CA GLY A 49 13.27 14.60 19.93
C GLY A 49 13.70 13.99 18.61
N ALA A 50 13.73 12.70 18.54
CA ALA A 50 14.14 12.00 17.35
C ALA A 50 13.09 12.16 16.26
N SER A 51 13.50 12.52 15.08
CA SER A 51 12.73 12.55 13.84
C SER A 51 11.25 12.91 13.99
N THR A 52 10.98 14.16 14.32
CA THR A 52 9.63 14.71 14.34
C THR A 52 8.65 13.92 15.22
N GLU A 53 7.59 13.38 14.67
CA GLU A 53 6.57 12.62 15.41
C GLU A 53 7.01 11.22 15.82
N TYR A 54 8.18 10.79 15.39
CA TYR A 54 8.65 9.45 15.58
C TYR A 54 9.98 9.41 16.29
N LEU A 55 10.12 8.44 17.16
CA LEU A 55 11.41 8.09 17.71
C LEU A 55 12.08 7.12 16.76
N SER A 56 13.12 7.56 16.10
CA SER A 56 13.98 6.65 15.37
C SER A 56 14.83 5.85 16.35
N TYR A 57 15.18 4.65 15.99
CA TYR A 57 16.14 3.86 16.75
C TYR A 57 17.22 3.34 15.80
N PRO A 58 18.46 3.21 16.29
CA PRO A 58 19.54 2.66 15.50
C PRO A 58 19.21 1.23 15.10
N ALA A 59 19.59 0.84 13.89
CA ALA A 59 19.30 -0.47 13.32
C ALA A 59 19.83 -1.67 14.14
N GLN A 60 20.68 -1.42 15.13
CA GLN A 60 21.32 -2.45 15.95
C GLN A 60 21.02 -2.33 17.45
N SER A 61 20.23 -1.36 17.86
CA SER A 61 19.86 -1.19 19.28
C SER A 61 18.59 -1.95 19.61
N SER A 62 18.40 -2.25 20.88
CA SER A 62 17.15 -2.77 21.37
C SER A 62 16.03 -1.73 21.20
N TYR A 63 14.79 -2.19 21.10
CA TYR A 63 13.64 -1.30 21.02
C TYR A 63 13.55 -0.37 22.26
N GLU A 64 13.94 -0.89 23.43
CA GLU A 64 14.04 -0.13 24.67
C GLU A 64 15.05 1.02 24.59
N GLU A 65 16.20 0.78 23.96
CA GLU A 65 17.21 1.84 23.76
C GLU A 65 16.73 2.90 22.79
N ALA A 66 16.03 2.49 21.75
CA ALA A 66 15.43 3.41 20.79
C ALA A 66 14.38 4.33 21.43
N LEU A 67 13.58 3.80 22.34
CA LEU A 67 12.57 4.57 23.06
C LEU A 67 13.15 5.44 24.19
N ARG A 68 14.36 5.15 24.66
CA ARG A 68 15.08 6.01 25.62
C ARG A 68 15.76 7.21 24.97
N GLY A 69 15.73 7.28 23.66
CA GLY A 69 16.26 8.45 22.94
C GLY A 69 15.54 9.71 23.39
N ASP A 70 16.31 10.65 23.67
CA ASP A 70 16.13 12.07 23.89
C ASP A 70 14.72 12.62 24.20
N ASN A 71 14.69 13.59 25.06
CA ASN A 71 13.54 14.35 25.52
C ASN A 71 12.61 14.74 24.35
N LEU A 72 11.44 14.14 24.28
CA LEU A 72 10.41 14.56 23.33
C LEU A 72 9.87 15.92 23.80
N THR A 73 10.08 16.94 22.98
CA THR A 73 9.58 18.30 23.23
C THR A 73 8.55 18.69 22.19
N LEU A 74 7.34 18.99 22.63
CA LEU A 74 6.26 19.54 21.81
C LEU A 74 6.21 21.04 22.03
N SER A 75 5.99 21.81 20.97
CA SER A 75 5.87 23.26 21.03
C SER A 75 4.74 23.77 20.16
N THR A 76 4.08 24.82 20.59
CA THR A 76 3.09 25.53 19.78
C THR A 76 3.14 27.02 20.10
N THR A 77 2.78 27.85 19.11
CA THR A 77 2.83 29.30 19.22
C THR A 77 1.49 29.90 18.86
N VAL A 78 1.04 30.88 19.61
CA VAL A 78 -0.11 31.70 19.26
C VAL A 78 0.36 33.13 19.02
N ASN A 79 -0.02 33.73 17.91
CA ASN A 79 0.27 35.12 17.58
C ASN A 79 -0.88 36.01 18.04
N VAL A 80 -0.56 37.00 18.85
CA VAL A 80 -1.54 37.98 19.32
C VAL A 80 -1.04 39.36 18.91
N ALA A 81 -1.72 40.02 18.00
CA ALA A 81 -1.33 41.34 17.56
C ALA A 81 -1.44 42.35 18.70
N THR A 82 -0.28 42.85 19.17
CA THR A 82 -0.06 43.88 20.18
C THR A 82 -0.49 43.57 21.59
N GLY A 83 0.49 43.16 22.33
CA GLY A 83 0.69 42.96 23.68
C GLY A 83 -0.26 43.45 24.72
N THR A 84 -0.61 42.58 25.60
CA THR A 84 -0.94 43.10 26.93
C THR A 84 -1.36 42.03 27.93
N SER A 85 -1.47 40.80 27.64
CA SER A 85 -1.93 39.88 28.69
C SER A 85 -1.04 38.64 28.77
N ASN A 86 -0.76 38.20 29.96
CA ASN A 86 -0.22 36.88 30.17
C ASN A 86 -1.24 35.83 29.73
N ALA A 87 -0.77 34.83 29.05
CA ALA A 87 -1.55 33.65 28.70
C ALA A 87 -1.21 32.49 29.63
N VAL A 88 -2.15 31.65 29.92
CA VAL A 88 -1.90 30.34 30.53
C VAL A 88 -2.00 29.30 29.45
N ALA A 89 -0.90 28.61 29.18
CA ALA A 89 -0.88 27.46 28.29
C ALA A 89 -1.12 26.19 29.11
N ARG A 90 -2.00 25.33 28.60
CA ARG A 90 -2.31 24.02 29.19
C ARG A 90 -2.20 22.96 28.12
N TRP A 91 -1.40 21.95 28.37
CA TRP A 91 -1.20 20.80 27.49
C TRP A 91 -2.04 19.63 27.93
N TYR A 92 -2.69 19.02 26.98
CA TYR A 92 -3.60 17.91 27.19
C TYR A 92 -3.16 16.70 26.39
N LEU A 93 -3.30 15.56 27.03
CA LEU A 93 -3.30 14.24 26.39
C LEU A 93 -4.76 13.85 26.15
N ILE A 94 -5.09 13.48 24.93
CA ILE A 94 -6.41 12.94 24.60
C ILE A 94 -6.46 11.52 25.13
N GLU A 95 -7.40 11.23 26.01
CA GLU A 95 -7.64 9.91 26.56
C GLU A 95 -8.73 9.19 25.74
N ASP A 96 -8.57 7.87 25.54
CA ASP A 96 -9.53 7.07 24.80
C ASP A 96 -10.90 6.97 25.51
N ILE A 97 -10.90 7.11 26.83
CA ILE A 97 -12.11 7.04 27.68
C ILE A 97 -12.03 8.11 28.78
N GLY A 98 -13.04 8.96 28.84
CA GLY A 98 -13.12 10.00 29.86
C GLY A 98 -12.68 11.38 29.36
N PRO A 99 -12.50 12.35 30.27
CA PRO A 99 -12.00 13.67 29.90
C PRO A 99 -10.52 13.63 29.59
N ASP A 100 -10.08 14.51 28.70
CA ASP A 100 -8.67 14.66 28.37
C ASP A 100 -7.85 15.00 29.61
N LYS A 101 -6.67 14.38 29.74
CA LYS A 101 -5.77 14.55 30.89
C LYS A 101 -4.91 15.78 30.68
N GLU A 102 -5.01 16.76 31.58
CA GLU A 102 -4.03 17.85 31.64
C GLU A 102 -2.69 17.31 32.12
N ILE A 103 -1.65 17.50 31.33
CA ILE A 103 -0.30 16.96 31.60
C ILE A 103 0.69 18.05 31.98
N PHE A 104 0.41 19.30 31.61
CA PHE A 104 1.31 20.43 31.90
C PHE A 104 0.58 21.76 31.84
N MET A 105 1.00 22.73 32.66
CA MET A 105 0.48 24.09 32.66
C MET A 105 1.63 25.07 32.96
N GLU A 106 1.65 26.18 32.20
CA GLU A 106 2.61 27.27 32.44
C GLU A 106 1.99 28.63 32.16
N ASP A 107 2.51 29.67 32.80
CA ASP A 107 2.24 31.06 32.45
C ASP A 107 3.18 31.47 31.29
N VAL A 108 2.60 31.96 30.21
CA VAL A 108 3.33 32.34 29.01
C VAL A 108 3.16 33.83 28.78
N GLY A 109 4.26 34.56 28.70
CA GLY A 109 4.27 35.97 28.32
C GLY A 109 4.95 36.18 26.97
N ALA A 110 4.46 37.12 26.18
CA ALA A 110 5.23 37.57 25.02
C ALA A 110 6.47 38.35 25.52
N ARG A 111 7.58 38.22 24.78
CA ARG A 111 8.74 39.08 25.02
C ARG A 111 8.41 40.52 24.60
N GLU A 112 9.06 41.50 25.25
CA GLU A 112 8.82 42.91 24.95
C GLU A 112 9.01 43.20 23.43
N GLY A 113 7.94 43.64 22.80
CA GLY A 113 7.92 43.88 21.33
C GLY A 113 7.59 42.68 20.45
N GLU A 114 7.37 41.51 21.03
CA GLU A 114 6.92 40.31 20.29
C GLU A 114 5.41 40.07 20.49
N ALA A 115 4.75 39.58 19.45
CA ALA A 115 3.33 39.23 19.49
C ALA A 115 3.12 37.72 19.68
N ASP A 116 4.19 36.93 19.73
CA ASP A 116 4.15 35.47 19.75
C ASP A 116 4.27 34.94 21.16
N TYR A 117 3.29 34.13 21.56
CA TYR A 117 3.29 33.38 22.83
C TYR A 117 3.57 31.92 22.51
N THR A 118 4.75 31.45 22.90
CA THR A 118 5.16 30.06 22.66
C THR A 118 5.11 29.27 23.94
N SER A 119 4.48 28.10 23.92
CA SER A 119 4.53 27.12 25.01
C SER A 119 5.19 25.85 24.51
N SER A 120 6.01 25.26 25.38
CA SER A 120 6.71 24.01 25.10
C SER A 120 6.66 23.09 26.32
N ILE A 121 6.40 21.81 26.05
CA ILE A 121 6.48 20.75 27.05
C ILE A 121 7.55 19.75 26.64
N THR A 122 8.44 19.43 27.56
CA THR A 122 9.39 18.32 27.44
C THR A 122 8.93 17.21 28.37
N LEU A 123 8.60 16.03 27.79
CA LEU A 123 8.23 14.87 28.60
C LEU A 123 9.45 14.36 29.36
N THR A 124 9.29 14.10 30.66
CA THR A 124 10.32 13.43 31.45
C THR A 124 10.44 11.96 31.01
N GLU A 125 11.56 11.32 31.35
CA GLU A 125 11.75 9.88 31.04
C GLU A 125 10.63 9.03 31.66
N GLU A 126 10.16 9.34 32.85
CA GLU A 126 9.06 8.65 33.51
C GLU A 126 7.74 8.85 32.75
N GLN A 127 7.40 10.09 32.41
CA GLN A 127 6.22 10.43 31.62
C GLN A 127 6.26 9.76 30.25
N PHE A 128 7.42 9.79 29.60
CA PHE A 128 7.59 9.16 28.30
C PHE A 128 7.39 7.64 28.38
N THR A 129 7.97 6.97 29.38
CA THR A 129 7.84 5.52 29.60
C THR A 129 6.40 5.11 29.93
N GLU A 130 5.69 5.93 30.72
CA GLU A 130 4.27 5.70 31.00
C GLU A 130 3.40 5.79 29.73
N LEU A 131 3.61 6.83 28.93
CA LEU A 131 2.84 7.10 27.72
C LEU A 131 3.16 6.12 26.58
N PHE A 132 4.43 5.74 26.48
CA PHE A 132 4.96 4.90 25.40
C PHE A 132 5.72 3.70 26.00
N PRO A 133 4.99 2.67 26.48
CA PRO A 133 5.63 1.49 27.06
C PRO A 133 6.59 0.81 26.09
N SER A 134 7.76 0.46 26.59
CA SER A 134 8.80 -0.25 25.85
C SER A 134 8.28 -1.53 25.20
N GLY A 135 8.76 -1.83 24.01
CA GLY A 135 8.38 -3.03 23.27
C GLY A 135 6.96 -3.04 22.69
N LYS A 136 6.25 -1.90 22.73
CA LYS A 136 4.89 -1.79 22.17
C LYS A 136 4.77 -0.57 21.27
N PHE A 137 4.10 -0.76 20.12
CA PHE A 137 3.62 0.38 19.36
C PHE A 137 2.55 1.11 20.16
N LYS A 138 2.63 2.43 20.20
CA LYS A 138 1.64 3.28 20.87
C LYS A 138 1.50 4.61 20.12
N GLU A 139 0.27 5.04 19.93
CA GLU A 139 -0.04 6.41 19.52
C GLU A 139 -0.58 7.21 20.70
N ARG A 140 -0.23 8.49 20.75
CA ARG A 140 -0.75 9.45 21.70
C ARG A 140 -1.04 10.75 20.99
N HIS A 141 -2.11 11.39 21.40
CA HIS A 141 -2.61 12.62 20.78
C HIS A 141 -2.54 13.75 21.79
N PHE A 142 -1.91 14.83 21.39
CA PHE A 142 -1.68 15.99 22.26
C PHE A 142 -2.28 17.24 21.62
N TYR A 143 -2.72 18.17 22.45
CA TYR A 143 -3.05 19.53 22.06
C TYR A 143 -2.78 20.51 23.19
N CYS A 144 -2.68 21.81 22.86
CA CYS A 144 -2.47 22.88 23.79
C CYS A 144 -3.64 23.88 23.76
N LYS A 145 -4.02 24.38 24.91
CA LYS A 145 -4.97 25.50 25.04
C LYS A 145 -4.25 26.71 25.62
N PHE A 146 -4.34 27.85 24.94
CA PHE A 146 -3.93 29.14 25.45
C PHE A 146 -5.15 29.89 25.96
N ALA A 147 -5.13 30.27 27.25
CA ALA A 147 -6.17 31.07 27.85
C ALA A 147 -5.62 32.47 28.16
N PHE A 148 -6.10 33.49 27.48
CA PHE A 148 -5.71 34.87 27.65
C PHE A 148 -6.64 35.55 28.64
N ARG A 149 -6.07 36.27 29.62
CA ARG A 149 -6.81 37.07 30.61
C ARG A 149 -6.77 38.53 30.22
N SER A 150 -7.93 39.16 30.14
CA SER A 150 -8.04 40.58 29.79
C SER A 150 -7.63 41.52 30.95
N SER A 151 -7.65 41.05 32.22
CA SER A 151 -7.12 41.73 33.42
C SER A 151 -6.98 40.75 34.57
N GLU A 152 -6.23 41.13 35.64
CA GLU A 152 -6.10 40.31 36.86
C GLU A 152 -7.45 40.01 37.56
N ARG A 153 -8.50 40.75 37.25
CA ARG A 153 -9.84 40.61 37.83
C ARG A 153 -10.86 39.95 36.95
N ASP A 154 -10.56 39.75 35.69
CA ASP A 154 -11.49 39.18 34.70
C ASP A 154 -11.35 37.67 34.59
N ILE A 155 -12.40 36.95 34.93
CA ILE A 155 -12.45 35.48 34.88
C ILE A 155 -12.74 35.00 33.44
N SER A 156 -13.18 35.87 32.55
CA SER A 156 -13.43 35.53 31.17
C SER A 156 -12.11 35.47 30.38
N SER A 157 -11.71 34.30 29.97
CA SER A 157 -10.52 34.10 29.15
C SER A 157 -10.93 33.70 27.72
N THR A 158 -10.33 34.37 26.75
CA THR A 158 -10.39 33.87 25.38
C THR A 158 -9.48 32.65 25.27
N VAL A 159 -10.02 31.52 24.83
CA VAL A 159 -9.28 30.27 24.74
C VAL A 159 -9.05 29.90 23.27
N PHE A 160 -7.80 29.63 22.94
CA PHE A 160 -7.37 29.09 21.64
C PHE A 160 -6.87 27.68 21.83
N THR A 161 -7.28 26.77 20.97
CA THR A 161 -6.86 25.37 21.01
C THR A 161 -6.06 25.08 19.75
N SER A 162 -4.86 24.51 19.93
CA SER A 162 -4.01 24.08 18.82
C SER A 162 -4.66 22.93 18.04
N ASP A 163 -4.16 22.64 16.86
CA ASP A 163 -4.41 21.36 16.20
C ASP A 163 -3.89 20.22 17.08
N THR A 164 -4.37 19.02 16.80
CA THR A 164 -3.93 17.81 17.49
C THR A 164 -2.65 17.28 16.86
N MET A 165 -1.61 17.10 17.68
CA MET A 165 -0.39 16.39 17.29
C MET A 165 -0.51 14.92 17.68
N THR A 166 -0.24 14.02 16.73
CA THR A 166 -0.16 12.59 16.98
C THR A 166 1.30 12.16 17.05
N ILE A 167 1.69 11.52 18.16
CA ILE A 167 3.01 10.94 18.34
C ILE A 167 2.86 9.41 18.29
N SER A 168 3.60 8.79 17.38
CA SER A 168 3.66 7.34 17.24
C SER A 168 5.08 6.86 17.49
N THR A 169 5.26 5.95 18.43
CA THR A 169 6.59 5.43 18.75
C THR A 169 7.02 4.33 17.82
N GLY A 170 8.27 4.35 17.38
CA GLY A 170 8.90 3.32 16.57
C GLY A 170 8.55 3.34 15.09
N LEU A 171 7.62 4.16 14.61
CA LEU A 171 7.29 4.27 13.19
C LEU A 171 8.12 5.36 12.50
N PRO A 172 8.65 5.09 11.31
CA PRO A 172 9.39 6.09 10.53
C PRO A 172 8.45 7.11 9.89
N ALA A 173 8.90 8.37 9.84
CA ALA A 173 8.16 9.48 9.24
C ALA A 173 8.02 9.37 7.71
N GLU A 174 8.89 8.64 7.05
CA GLU A 174 8.95 8.48 5.60
C GLU A 174 7.87 7.57 5.04
N LEU A 175 7.22 6.75 5.88
CA LEU A 175 6.18 5.82 5.47
C LEU A 175 4.81 6.29 5.97
N MET A 176 3.81 6.14 5.10
CA MET A 176 2.42 6.41 5.50
C MET A 176 1.97 5.45 6.59
N VAL A 177 1.15 5.97 7.50
CA VAL A 177 0.41 5.21 8.50
C VAL A 177 -1.07 5.17 8.10
N LEU A 178 -1.60 3.97 7.96
CA LEU A 178 -3.02 3.71 7.78
C LEU A 178 -3.61 3.31 9.14
N ARG A 179 -4.35 4.22 9.74
CA ARG A 179 -5.12 3.94 10.95
C ARG A 179 -6.56 3.60 10.58
N ILE A 180 -7.02 2.45 11.02
CA ILE A 180 -8.36 1.93 10.77
C ILE A 180 -9.05 1.75 12.12
N ASP A 181 -10.09 2.52 12.35
CA ASP A 181 -10.92 2.41 13.55
C ASP A 181 -12.25 1.79 13.13
N THR A 182 -12.48 0.56 13.52
CA THR A 182 -13.72 -0.15 13.19
C THR A 182 -14.84 0.23 14.16
N VAL A 183 -16.07 0.18 13.70
CA VAL A 183 -17.24 0.45 14.56
C VAL A 183 -17.23 -0.55 15.72
N ASN A 184 -17.34 -0.04 16.96
CA ASN A 184 -17.28 -0.81 18.21
C ASN A 184 -15.98 -1.63 18.43
N GLY A 185 -14.91 -1.34 17.71
CA GLY A 185 -13.66 -2.11 17.80
C GLY A 185 -13.77 -3.54 17.25
N GLU A 186 -14.75 -3.83 16.39
CA GLU A 186 -14.94 -5.16 15.83
C GLU A 186 -13.79 -5.57 14.91
N GLU A 187 -13.37 -6.82 15.01
CA GLU A 187 -12.36 -7.40 14.12
C GLU A 187 -13.02 -8.18 12.98
N PRO A 188 -12.50 -8.08 11.74
CA PRO A 188 -13.01 -8.91 10.66
C PRO A 188 -12.71 -10.38 10.91
N THR A 189 -13.68 -11.23 10.64
CA THR A 189 -13.59 -12.69 10.80
C THR A 189 -13.88 -13.40 9.48
N CYS A 190 -13.50 -14.66 9.37
CA CYS A 190 -13.89 -15.55 8.28
C CYS A 190 -13.88 -17.02 8.77
N ASP A 191 -14.62 -17.85 8.06
CA ASP A 191 -14.55 -19.29 8.23
C ASP A 191 -13.35 -19.83 7.44
N TYR A 192 -12.54 -20.66 8.10
CA TYR A 192 -11.42 -21.34 7.46
C TYR A 192 -11.89 -22.70 6.93
N VAL A 193 -11.64 -22.96 5.65
CA VAL A 193 -12.16 -24.16 4.98
C VAL A 193 -11.03 -24.97 4.34
N SER A 194 -11.10 -26.28 4.54
CA SER A 194 -10.22 -27.23 3.88
C SER A 194 -10.71 -27.55 2.48
N PRO A 195 -9.80 -27.87 1.54
CA PRO A 195 -10.20 -28.24 0.19
C PRO A 195 -10.99 -29.57 0.18
N PRO A 196 -11.92 -29.76 -0.76
CA PRO A 196 -12.51 -31.06 -1.02
C PRO A 196 -11.44 -32.09 -1.44
N PRO A 197 -11.71 -33.39 -1.29
CA PRO A 197 -10.80 -34.45 -1.74
C PRO A 197 -10.36 -34.25 -3.20
N GLY A 198 -9.06 -34.34 -3.46
CA GLY A 198 -8.48 -34.15 -4.79
C GLY A 198 -8.16 -32.69 -5.17
N ASN A 199 -8.44 -31.73 -4.27
CA ASN A 199 -8.05 -30.34 -4.43
C ASN A 199 -6.98 -29.97 -3.41
N ASN A 200 -6.20 -28.94 -3.72
CA ASN A 200 -5.13 -28.41 -2.88
C ASN A 200 -5.48 -27.03 -2.34
N GLY A 201 -4.73 -26.62 -1.31
CA GLY A 201 -4.83 -25.30 -0.71
C GLY A 201 -6.00 -25.17 0.27
N ALA A 202 -5.81 -24.35 1.28
CA ALA A 202 -6.85 -23.99 2.25
C ALA A 202 -7.43 -22.62 1.91
N GLY A 203 -8.72 -22.42 2.10
CA GLY A 203 -9.43 -21.19 1.73
C GLY A 203 -10.17 -20.56 2.90
N ILE A 204 -10.84 -19.45 2.61
CA ILE A 204 -11.72 -18.74 3.55
C ILE A 204 -13.09 -18.51 2.94
N ARG A 205 -14.14 -18.56 3.78
CA ARG A 205 -15.53 -18.22 3.41
C ARG A 205 -16.15 -17.31 4.45
N ASN A 206 -17.34 -16.81 4.14
CA ASN A 206 -18.18 -16.03 5.07
C ASN A 206 -17.43 -14.90 5.77
N CYS A 207 -16.48 -14.25 5.05
CA CYS A 207 -15.69 -13.19 5.65
C CYS A 207 -16.55 -11.96 5.91
N THR A 208 -16.55 -11.49 7.16
CA THR A 208 -17.27 -10.28 7.55
C THR A 208 -16.64 -9.03 6.91
N LYS A 209 -17.51 -8.09 6.53
CA LYS A 209 -17.13 -6.74 6.09
C LYS A 209 -17.40 -5.79 7.25
N VAL A 210 -16.39 -5.51 8.05
CA VAL A 210 -16.53 -4.67 9.24
C VAL A 210 -16.48 -3.20 8.84
N PRO A 211 -17.52 -2.38 9.17
CA PRO A 211 -17.51 -0.95 8.89
C PRO A 211 -16.52 -0.21 9.79
N GLY A 212 -15.99 0.91 9.29
CA GLY A 212 -15.04 1.72 10.05
C GLY A 212 -14.62 3.00 9.34
N ARG A 213 -13.70 3.70 9.95
CA ARG A 213 -13.05 4.91 9.49
C ARG A 213 -11.60 4.60 9.11
N LEU A 214 -11.13 5.18 8.04
CA LEU A 214 -9.72 5.14 7.64
C LEU A 214 -9.14 6.55 7.71
N LYS A 215 -8.08 6.73 8.47
CA LYS A 215 -7.18 7.89 8.39
C LYS A 215 -5.85 7.47 7.77
N VAL A 216 -5.33 8.28 6.88
CA VAL A 216 -4.00 8.12 6.30
C VAL A 216 -3.17 9.32 6.69
N SER A 217 -2.04 9.11 7.31
CA SER A 217 -1.10 10.16 7.69
C SER A 217 0.30 9.89 7.15
N LEU A 218 1.10 10.93 7.02
CA LEU A 218 2.52 10.88 6.70
C LEU A 218 3.21 11.94 7.58
N ALA A 219 4.25 11.54 8.28
CA ALA A 219 4.95 12.41 9.23
C ALA A 219 3.96 13.13 10.17
N GLY A 220 3.03 12.37 10.78
CA GLY A 220 2.00 12.88 11.69
C GLY A 220 0.87 13.71 11.04
N LYS A 221 1.06 14.18 9.81
CA LYS A 221 0.07 14.99 9.11
C LYS A 221 -0.97 14.12 8.43
N VAL A 222 -2.25 14.35 8.73
CA VAL A 222 -3.37 13.66 8.08
C VAL A 222 -3.48 14.10 6.61
N LEU A 223 -3.32 13.15 5.70
CA LEU A 223 -3.48 13.33 4.26
C LEU A 223 -4.90 13.01 3.80
N TYR A 224 -5.59 12.09 4.50
CA TYR A 224 -6.95 11.69 4.17
C TYR A 224 -7.65 11.14 5.41
N ASP A 225 -8.91 11.47 5.50
CA ASP A 225 -9.84 10.95 6.48
C ASP A 225 -11.15 10.56 5.77
N SER A 226 -11.51 9.29 5.84
CA SER A 226 -12.74 8.79 5.21
C SER A 226 -14.01 9.26 5.92
N GLY A 227 -13.89 9.78 7.14
CA GLY A 227 -14.99 10.03 8.05
C GLY A 227 -15.58 8.75 8.66
N GLU A 228 -16.53 8.92 9.57
CA GLU A 228 -17.28 7.80 10.16
C GLU A 228 -18.06 7.03 9.09
N TYR A 229 -18.32 5.75 9.35
CA TYR A 229 -19.03 4.91 8.38
C TYR A 229 -20.49 5.33 8.23
N VAL A 230 -20.83 5.72 7.01
CA VAL A 230 -22.22 5.88 6.54
C VAL A 230 -22.27 5.26 5.15
N ALA A 231 -23.11 4.24 4.98
CA ALA A 231 -23.21 3.51 3.72
C ALA A 231 -23.37 4.46 2.52
N ASP A 232 -22.57 4.23 1.46
CA ASP A 232 -22.46 5.01 0.22
C ASP A 232 -22.07 6.50 0.37
N GLN A 233 -21.76 6.95 1.59
CA GLN A 233 -21.47 8.36 1.86
C GLN A 233 -20.05 8.59 2.42
N SER A 234 -19.64 7.84 3.44
CA SER A 234 -18.35 8.05 4.13
C SER A 234 -17.86 6.78 4.81
N GLY A 235 -16.60 6.77 5.23
CA GLY A 235 -15.98 5.62 5.88
C GLY A 235 -15.56 4.53 4.90
N MET A 236 -15.34 3.34 5.43
CA MET A 236 -14.90 2.18 4.68
C MET A 236 -15.38 0.88 5.32
N THR A 237 -15.15 -0.25 4.66
CA THR A 237 -15.24 -1.58 5.26
C THR A 237 -13.90 -2.30 5.17
N LEU A 238 -13.54 -3.02 6.24
CA LEU A 238 -12.37 -3.89 6.33
C LEU A 238 -12.80 -5.35 6.22
N LYS A 239 -12.07 -6.14 5.44
CA LYS A 239 -12.32 -7.58 5.27
C LYS A 239 -11.00 -8.32 5.19
N ILE A 240 -10.89 -9.52 5.81
CA ILE A 240 -9.77 -10.44 5.56
C ILE A 240 -9.85 -10.92 4.10
N ARG A 241 -8.69 -11.05 3.45
CA ARG A 241 -8.57 -11.54 2.07
C ARG A 241 -7.51 -12.64 1.95
N GLY A 242 -7.47 -13.23 0.75
CA GLY A 242 -6.52 -14.29 0.41
C GLY A 242 -7.06 -15.67 0.77
N ASN A 243 -6.32 -16.68 0.41
CA ASN A 243 -6.62 -18.07 0.72
C ASN A 243 -5.64 -18.55 1.82
N THR A 244 -4.55 -19.18 1.43
CA THR A 244 -3.53 -19.67 2.38
C THR A 244 -2.94 -18.54 3.25
N SER A 245 -2.70 -17.36 2.67
CA SER A 245 -2.17 -16.20 3.42
C SER A 245 -3.07 -15.72 4.56
N ALA A 246 -4.38 -15.97 4.48
CA ALA A 246 -5.33 -15.61 5.53
C ALA A 246 -5.17 -16.43 6.83
N TYR A 247 -4.46 -17.57 6.77
CA TYR A 247 -4.16 -18.40 7.96
C TYR A 247 -3.02 -17.84 8.81
N SER A 248 -2.20 -16.94 8.28
CA SER A 248 -1.10 -16.36 9.07
C SER A 248 -1.60 -15.44 10.18
N ALA A 249 -0.77 -15.24 11.21
CA ALA A 249 -1.09 -14.35 12.34
C ALA A 249 -1.30 -12.91 11.82
N GLN A 250 -0.38 -12.38 11.04
CA GLN A 250 -0.56 -11.13 10.34
C GLN A 250 -1.51 -11.34 9.15
N LYS A 251 -2.72 -10.78 9.23
CA LYS A 251 -3.77 -10.97 8.23
C LYS A 251 -3.60 -10.02 7.05
N PRO A 252 -3.74 -10.48 5.82
CA PRO A 252 -3.93 -9.58 4.67
C PRO A 252 -5.37 -9.05 4.65
N TYR A 253 -5.55 -7.80 4.22
CA TYR A 253 -6.85 -7.15 4.24
C TYR A 253 -7.27 -6.61 2.87
N LYS A 254 -8.58 -6.46 2.70
CA LYS A 254 -9.20 -5.65 1.64
C LYS A 254 -9.93 -4.49 2.30
N ILE A 255 -9.62 -3.27 1.84
CA ILE A 255 -10.30 -2.04 2.18
C ILE A 255 -11.28 -1.71 1.05
N LYS A 256 -12.54 -1.39 1.38
CA LYS A 256 -13.50 -0.84 0.44
C LYS A 256 -14.05 0.49 0.97
N LEU A 257 -13.61 1.58 0.38
CA LEU A 257 -14.07 2.93 0.70
C LEU A 257 -15.51 3.14 0.24
N GLN A 258 -16.27 3.98 0.94
CA GLN A 258 -17.60 4.41 0.49
C GLN A 258 -17.50 5.41 -0.68
N LYS A 259 -16.47 6.26 -0.70
CA LYS A 259 -16.13 7.14 -1.83
C LYS A 259 -14.78 6.78 -2.44
N LYS A 260 -14.66 6.98 -3.76
CA LYS A 260 -13.40 6.73 -4.46
C LYS A 260 -12.32 7.71 -4.01
N LYS A 261 -11.13 7.20 -3.70
CA LYS A 261 -9.94 7.98 -3.36
C LYS A 261 -8.70 7.27 -3.90
N ASP A 262 -7.72 8.02 -4.37
CA ASP A 262 -6.38 7.48 -4.61
C ASP A 262 -5.60 7.42 -3.30
N LEU A 263 -5.52 6.25 -2.68
CA LEU A 263 -4.78 6.05 -1.43
C LEU A 263 -3.25 6.01 -1.61
N LEU A 264 -2.76 6.05 -2.86
CA LEU A 264 -1.33 6.17 -3.16
C LEU A 264 -0.90 7.62 -3.42
N PHE A 265 -1.81 8.56 -3.39
CA PHE A 265 -1.56 10.01 -3.53
C PHE A 265 -0.70 10.37 -4.75
N ARG A 266 -1.02 9.81 -5.92
CA ARG A 266 -0.22 9.96 -7.16
C ARG A 266 -0.37 11.32 -7.84
N GLY A 267 -1.17 12.22 -7.30
CA GLY A 267 -1.38 13.57 -7.80
C GLY A 267 -2.43 13.70 -8.91
N ASP A 268 -2.91 12.61 -9.49
CA ASP A 268 -4.03 12.59 -10.43
C ASP A 268 -5.21 11.83 -9.80
N GLU A 269 -5.89 12.50 -8.86
CA GLU A 269 -6.99 11.91 -8.12
C GLU A 269 -8.17 11.49 -9.01
N GLU A 270 -8.42 12.22 -10.10
CA GLU A 270 -9.55 11.92 -10.98
C GLU A 270 -9.36 10.65 -11.80
N THR A 271 -8.12 10.37 -12.20
CA THR A 271 -7.79 9.15 -12.95
C THR A 271 -7.57 7.96 -12.02
N CYS A 272 -6.84 8.15 -10.93
CA CYS A 272 -6.32 7.04 -10.10
C CYS A 272 -7.23 6.64 -8.94
N LYS A 273 -8.36 7.30 -8.72
CA LYS A 273 -9.25 6.99 -7.59
C LYS A 273 -10.04 5.71 -7.76
N ASP A 274 -10.08 4.91 -6.71
CA ASP A 274 -10.94 3.72 -6.62
C ASP A 274 -11.50 3.54 -5.20
N LYS A 275 -12.50 2.68 -5.05
CA LYS A 275 -13.04 2.29 -3.74
C LYS A 275 -12.23 1.14 -3.12
N GLU A 276 -11.59 0.29 -3.91
CA GLU A 276 -11.02 -0.98 -3.44
C GLU A 276 -9.50 -0.97 -3.45
N TRP A 277 -8.93 -1.32 -2.29
CA TRP A 277 -7.49 -1.37 -2.03
C TRP A 277 -7.15 -2.65 -1.27
N VAL A 278 -5.94 -3.15 -1.48
CA VAL A 278 -5.48 -4.38 -0.86
C VAL A 278 -4.26 -4.10 0.00
N LEU A 279 -4.26 -4.66 1.21
CA LEU A 279 -3.11 -4.71 2.10
C LEU A 279 -2.57 -6.14 2.07
N ILE A 280 -1.42 -6.32 1.42
CA ILE A 280 -0.70 -7.59 1.43
C ILE A 280 0.51 -7.50 2.35
N LYS A 281 0.94 -8.61 2.92
CA LYS A 281 2.11 -8.65 3.78
C LYS A 281 3.34 -8.28 2.97
N GLY A 282 4.17 -7.38 3.47
CA GLY A 282 5.35 -6.87 2.76
C GLY A 282 6.60 -6.78 3.63
N TYR A 283 6.59 -7.44 4.77
CA TYR A 283 7.60 -7.24 5.79
C TYR A 283 8.90 -8.02 5.57
N ALA A 284 8.85 -9.19 4.93
CA ALA A 284 9.99 -10.11 4.93
C ALA A 284 11.13 -9.70 3.98
N ASN A 285 10.77 -9.12 2.84
CA ASN A 285 11.72 -8.77 1.78
C ASN A 285 11.11 -7.72 0.82
N LEU A 286 11.86 -7.36 -0.23
CA LEU A 286 11.41 -6.44 -1.27
C LEU A 286 10.76 -7.14 -2.48
N ASN A 287 10.44 -8.42 -2.41
CA ASN A 287 10.02 -9.22 -3.57
C ASN A 287 8.82 -8.62 -4.32
N THR A 288 7.81 -8.10 -3.59
CA THR A 288 6.65 -7.45 -4.24
C THR A 288 7.07 -6.23 -5.06
N LEU A 289 7.94 -5.38 -4.52
CA LEU A 289 8.46 -4.22 -5.24
C LEU A 289 9.28 -4.65 -6.46
N ILE A 290 10.23 -5.57 -6.27
CA ILE A 290 11.10 -6.10 -7.31
C ILE A 290 10.24 -6.71 -8.44
N GLY A 291 9.26 -7.53 -8.10
CA GLY A 291 8.36 -8.14 -9.07
C GLY A 291 7.56 -7.12 -9.87
N LEU A 292 6.95 -6.13 -9.19
CA LEU A 292 6.16 -5.09 -9.85
C LEU A 292 7.02 -4.19 -10.76
N GLU A 293 8.25 -3.85 -10.38
CA GLU A 293 9.14 -3.07 -11.23
C GLU A 293 9.60 -3.87 -12.45
N ALA A 294 9.88 -5.15 -12.28
CA ALA A 294 10.24 -6.02 -13.39
C ALA A 294 9.09 -6.17 -14.40
N VAL A 295 7.84 -6.38 -13.95
CA VAL A 295 6.71 -6.49 -14.88
C VAL A 295 6.38 -5.15 -15.55
N ARG A 296 6.67 -4.00 -14.93
CA ARG A 296 6.63 -2.69 -15.61
C ARG A 296 7.64 -2.59 -16.73
N HIS A 297 8.87 -3.01 -16.48
CA HIS A 297 9.93 -3.02 -17.49
C HIS A 297 9.61 -3.99 -18.65
N LEU A 298 8.96 -5.12 -18.35
CA LEU A 298 8.47 -6.04 -19.37
C LEU A 298 7.33 -5.45 -20.23
N GLY A 299 6.65 -4.38 -19.78
CA GLY A 299 5.71 -3.61 -20.58
C GLY A 299 4.32 -4.22 -20.66
N PHE A 300 3.80 -4.76 -19.55
CA PHE A 300 2.38 -5.13 -19.45
C PHE A 300 1.46 -3.92 -19.58
N SER A 301 0.28 -4.12 -20.13
CA SER A 301 -0.71 -3.07 -20.38
C SER A 301 -1.13 -2.34 -19.11
N TRP A 302 -1.22 -3.07 -18.01
CA TRP A 302 -1.44 -2.54 -16.68
C TRP A 302 -0.63 -3.31 -15.63
N VAL A 303 -0.05 -2.59 -14.68
CA VAL A 303 0.68 -3.15 -13.54
C VAL A 303 0.20 -2.46 -12.27
N PRO A 304 -0.17 -3.20 -11.23
CA PRO A 304 -0.58 -2.60 -9.97
C PRO A 304 0.45 -1.62 -9.42
N ALA A 305 -0.02 -0.47 -8.97
CA ALA A 305 0.80 0.43 -8.18
C ALA A 305 0.76 0.01 -6.71
N MET A 306 1.87 0.23 -6.00
CA MET A 306 2.00 -0.10 -4.58
C MET A 306 2.77 0.95 -3.80
N GLN A 307 2.61 0.93 -2.49
CA GLN A 307 3.43 1.65 -1.53
C GLN A 307 3.55 0.86 -0.23
N TYR A 308 4.71 0.92 0.42
CA TYR A 308 4.86 0.39 1.78
C TYR A 308 4.16 1.33 2.77
N VAL A 309 3.42 0.75 3.69
CA VAL A 309 2.64 1.48 4.70
C VAL A 309 2.66 0.73 6.03
N ASN A 310 2.64 1.47 7.13
CA ASN A 310 2.36 0.91 8.44
C ASN A 310 0.86 0.88 8.70
N VAL A 311 0.34 -0.17 9.31
CA VAL A 311 -1.09 -0.35 9.54
C VAL A 311 -1.38 -0.51 11.02
N VAL A 312 -2.33 0.27 11.51
CA VAL A 312 -2.88 0.22 12.87
C VAL A 312 -4.38 -0.05 12.75
N VAL A 313 -4.89 -1.02 13.48
CA VAL A 313 -6.33 -1.34 13.52
C VAL A 313 -6.76 -1.34 14.98
N ASN A 314 -7.72 -0.49 15.33
CA ASN A 314 -8.25 -0.38 16.70
C ASN A 314 -7.11 -0.22 17.74
N ASP A 315 -6.22 0.75 17.51
CA ASP A 315 -5.02 1.03 18.31
C ASP A 315 -3.99 -0.11 18.41
N ASP A 316 -4.18 -1.22 17.69
CA ASP A 316 -3.20 -2.31 17.62
C ASP A 316 -2.38 -2.22 16.33
N TYR A 317 -1.07 -2.10 16.46
CA TYR A 317 -0.14 -2.11 15.33
C TYR A 317 -0.15 -3.46 14.63
N ARG A 318 -0.58 -3.47 13.38
CA ARG A 318 -0.68 -4.69 12.55
C ARG A 318 0.56 -4.96 11.73
N GLY A 319 1.48 -4.01 11.66
CA GLY A 319 2.77 -4.20 10.99
C GLY A 319 2.91 -3.46 9.67
N LEU A 320 3.98 -3.80 8.97
CA LEU A 320 4.31 -3.30 7.64
C LEU A 320 3.54 -4.06 6.57
N TYR A 321 2.89 -3.33 5.68
CA TYR A 321 2.14 -3.86 4.54
C TYR A 321 2.56 -3.19 3.23
N CYS A 322 2.26 -3.85 2.12
CA CYS A 322 2.15 -3.21 0.83
C CYS A 322 0.68 -2.83 0.59
N LEU A 323 0.40 -1.54 0.49
CA LEU A 323 -0.87 -1.03 -0.03
C LEU A 323 -0.83 -1.11 -1.55
N VAL A 324 -1.68 -1.93 -2.15
CA VAL A 324 -1.62 -2.28 -3.57
C VAL A 324 -2.98 -2.12 -4.23
N GLU A 325 -2.99 -1.78 -5.50
CA GLU A 325 -4.19 -1.84 -6.35
C GLU A 325 -4.63 -3.29 -6.57
N SER A 326 -5.92 -3.54 -6.51
CA SER A 326 -6.49 -4.86 -6.81
C SER A 326 -6.71 -5.03 -8.31
N TYR A 327 -6.64 -6.28 -8.80
CA TYR A 327 -7.12 -6.63 -10.14
C TYR A 327 -8.61 -6.38 -10.21
N LYS A 328 -8.98 -5.43 -11.05
CA LYS A 328 -10.35 -4.97 -11.19
C LYS A 328 -10.53 -4.22 -12.50
N ARG A 329 -11.74 -4.29 -13.06
CA ARG A 329 -12.13 -3.43 -14.16
C ARG A 329 -12.16 -1.97 -13.70
N ASN A 330 -11.34 -1.15 -14.29
CA ASN A 330 -11.41 0.31 -14.23
C ASN A 330 -10.64 0.89 -15.42
N GLN A 331 -11.36 1.32 -16.45
CA GLN A 331 -10.79 1.80 -17.72
C GLN A 331 -9.84 3.00 -17.58
N LYS A 332 -9.91 3.73 -16.46
CA LYS A 332 -9.06 4.91 -16.25
C LYS A 332 -7.71 4.59 -15.63
N CYS A 333 -7.67 3.63 -14.69
CA CYS A 333 -6.47 3.46 -13.87
C CYS A 333 -6.12 2.01 -13.55
N ARG A 334 -6.93 1.03 -13.99
CA ARG A 334 -6.67 -0.39 -13.78
C ARG A 334 -6.84 -1.16 -15.09
N VAL A 335 -7.43 -2.35 -15.05
CA VAL A 335 -7.61 -3.16 -16.24
C VAL A 335 -8.68 -2.54 -17.15
N ASP A 336 -8.29 -2.22 -18.39
CA ASP A 336 -9.18 -1.62 -19.40
C ASP A 336 -10.07 -2.68 -20.07
N ILE A 337 -11.22 -2.90 -19.47
CA ILE A 337 -12.24 -3.85 -19.96
C ILE A 337 -13.55 -3.10 -20.19
N GLU A 338 -14.19 -3.36 -21.34
CA GLU A 338 -15.51 -2.84 -21.66
C GLU A 338 -16.60 -3.52 -20.81
N GLU A 339 -17.81 -2.99 -20.83
CA GLU A 339 -18.94 -3.49 -20.03
C GLU A 339 -19.23 -4.98 -20.30
N ARG A 340 -19.09 -5.42 -21.54
CA ARG A 340 -19.27 -6.82 -21.96
C ARG A 340 -17.95 -7.60 -22.10
N GLY A 341 -16.90 -7.14 -21.45
CA GLY A 341 -15.61 -7.84 -21.40
C GLY A 341 -15.47 -8.74 -20.17
N PHE A 342 -14.28 -9.30 -19.99
CA PHE A 342 -14.02 -10.31 -18.97
C PHE A 342 -12.67 -10.10 -18.30
N LEU A 343 -12.67 -10.31 -16.98
CA LEU A 343 -11.49 -10.53 -16.18
C LEU A 343 -11.66 -11.86 -15.47
N ILE A 344 -10.83 -12.83 -15.80
CA ILE A 344 -10.90 -14.19 -15.26
C ILE A 344 -9.57 -14.58 -14.64
N GLU A 345 -9.63 -15.47 -13.68
CA GLU A 345 -8.46 -16.07 -13.05
C GLU A 345 -8.47 -17.57 -13.28
N LYS A 346 -7.34 -18.14 -13.75
CA LYS A 346 -7.13 -19.58 -13.61
C LYS A 346 -6.89 -19.87 -12.14
N ASP A 347 -7.78 -20.61 -11.51
CA ASP A 347 -7.90 -20.62 -10.07
C ASP A 347 -7.86 -22.04 -9.48
N ALA A 348 -6.86 -22.32 -8.66
CA ALA A 348 -6.79 -23.58 -7.90
C ALA A 348 -7.84 -23.65 -6.79
N TYR A 349 -8.39 -22.50 -6.40
CA TYR A 349 -9.43 -22.39 -5.35
C TYR A 349 -10.84 -22.28 -5.93
N TRP A 350 -11.03 -22.59 -7.22
CA TRP A 350 -12.33 -22.58 -7.94
C TRP A 350 -13.46 -23.25 -7.15
N TRP A 351 -13.15 -24.26 -6.36
CA TRP A 351 -14.09 -25.02 -5.51
C TRP A 351 -14.67 -24.17 -4.37
N ASN A 352 -14.05 -23.02 -4.09
CA ASN A 352 -14.44 -22.06 -3.05
C ASN A 352 -15.19 -20.85 -3.62
N GLU A 353 -15.39 -20.78 -4.90
CA GLU A 353 -16.08 -19.68 -5.61
C GLU A 353 -17.48 -20.10 -6.04
N ASP A 354 -18.40 -19.15 -6.08
CA ASP A 354 -19.82 -19.40 -6.40
C ASP A 354 -20.02 -19.69 -7.90
N LEU A 355 -19.17 -19.14 -8.75
CA LEU A 355 -19.24 -19.32 -10.19
C LEU A 355 -17.88 -19.54 -10.80
N TYR A 356 -17.78 -20.59 -11.61
CA TYR A 356 -16.60 -20.89 -12.43
C TYR A 356 -17.03 -21.56 -13.72
N PHE A 357 -16.12 -21.62 -14.67
CA PHE A 357 -16.24 -22.51 -15.84
C PHE A 357 -14.99 -23.37 -15.99
N ASP A 358 -15.15 -24.51 -16.61
CA ASP A 358 -14.04 -25.40 -16.95
C ASP A 358 -13.86 -25.48 -18.46
N THR A 359 -12.67 -25.93 -18.86
CA THR A 359 -12.33 -26.15 -20.25
C THR A 359 -12.08 -27.63 -20.50
N SER A 360 -12.31 -28.05 -21.73
CA SER A 360 -12.18 -29.47 -22.13
C SER A 360 -10.91 -29.76 -22.94
N GLY A 361 -10.11 -28.74 -23.22
CA GLY A 361 -9.05 -28.82 -24.22
C GLY A 361 -7.70 -29.34 -23.75
N PHE A 362 -7.39 -29.20 -22.47
CA PHE A 362 -6.13 -29.62 -21.91
C PHE A 362 -6.29 -30.72 -20.84
N PRO A 363 -5.26 -31.57 -20.61
CA PRO A 363 -5.41 -32.76 -19.78
C PRO A 363 -5.81 -32.48 -18.32
N SER A 364 -5.60 -31.26 -17.82
CA SER A 364 -5.85 -30.88 -16.44
C SER A 364 -7.23 -30.26 -16.19
N ASN A 365 -8.12 -30.16 -17.18
CA ASN A 365 -9.42 -29.49 -17.06
C ASN A 365 -9.30 -28.18 -16.30
N MET A 366 -8.79 -27.14 -16.95
CA MET A 366 -8.53 -25.88 -16.27
C MET A 366 -9.83 -25.23 -15.79
N LYS A 367 -9.77 -24.67 -14.61
CA LYS A 367 -10.91 -23.99 -13.98
C LYS A 367 -10.62 -22.49 -13.93
N PHE A 368 -11.61 -21.71 -14.34
CA PHE A 368 -11.54 -20.25 -14.36
C PHE A 368 -12.67 -19.66 -13.54
N THR A 369 -12.32 -18.74 -12.66
CA THR A 369 -13.26 -17.95 -11.85
C THR A 369 -13.36 -16.52 -12.38
N PHE A 370 -14.43 -15.82 -12.05
CA PHE A 370 -14.70 -14.48 -12.55
C PHE A 370 -14.26 -13.41 -11.54
N LYS A 371 -13.54 -12.41 -12.02
CA LYS A 371 -13.25 -11.15 -11.30
C LYS A 371 -14.00 -9.97 -11.95
N TYR A 372 -14.46 -10.14 -13.16
CA TYR A 372 -15.42 -9.30 -13.86
C TYR A 372 -16.01 -10.06 -15.07
N PRO A 373 -17.34 -9.99 -15.32
CA PRO A 373 -18.37 -9.39 -14.45
C PRO A 373 -18.43 -10.08 -13.08
N ASP A 374 -19.01 -9.40 -12.08
CA ASP A 374 -19.25 -10.02 -10.79
C ASP A 374 -20.20 -11.24 -10.95
N PRO A 375 -20.00 -12.34 -10.20
CA PRO A 375 -20.84 -13.55 -10.33
C PRO A 375 -22.35 -13.29 -10.17
N GLU A 376 -22.72 -12.26 -9.40
CA GLU A 376 -24.10 -11.86 -9.19
C GLU A 376 -24.74 -11.14 -10.40
N ASP A 377 -23.90 -10.53 -11.26
CA ASP A 377 -24.33 -9.68 -12.37
C ASP A 377 -24.17 -10.35 -13.75
N ILE A 378 -23.31 -11.37 -13.84
CA ILE A 378 -22.97 -12.00 -15.13
C ILE A 378 -24.15 -12.77 -15.73
N GLN A 379 -24.39 -12.58 -17.04
CA GLN A 379 -25.42 -13.29 -17.76
C GLN A 379 -24.94 -14.65 -18.28
N THR A 380 -25.82 -15.63 -18.33
CA THR A 380 -25.52 -16.98 -18.86
C THR A 380 -24.88 -16.94 -20.24
N GLU A 381 -25.33 -16.06 -21.14
CA GLU A 381 -24.72 -15.84 -22.45
C GLU A 381 -23.24 -15.47 -22.38
N GLN A 382 -22.88 -14.63 -21.41
CA GLN A 382 -21.49 -14.19 -21.21
C GLN A 382 -20.62 -15.36 -20.74
N VAL A 383 -21.11 -16.17 -19.80
CA VAL A 383 -20.41 -17.37 -19.32
C VAL A 383 -20.16 -18.34 -20.46
N LEU A 384 -21.21 -18.65 -21.24
CA LEU A 384 -21.11 -19.56 -22.39
C LEU A 384 -20.17 -19.03 -23.48
N TYR A 385 -20.21 -17.71 -23.73
CA TYR A 385 -19.32 -17.08 -24.70
C TYR A 385 -17.85 -17.21 -24.29
N ILE A 386 -17.48 -16.84 -23.06
CA ILE A 386 -16.07 -16.86 -22.65
C ILE A 386 -15.54 -18.31 -22.57
N GLN A 387 -16.35 -19.25 -22.09
CA GLN A 387 -16.01 -20.67 -22.08
C GLN A 387 -15.77 -21.20 -23.51
N ALA A 388 -16.66 -20.91 -24.45
CA ALA A 388 -16.49 -21.31 -25.85
C ALA A 388 -15.24 -20.66 -26.47
N TYR A 389 -14.99 -19.40 -26.16
CA TYR A 389 -13.81 -18.68 -26.67
C TYR A 389 -12.51 -19.29 -26.17
N VAL A 390 -12.41 -19.58 -24.87
CA VAL A 390 -11.22 -20.23 -24.28
C VAL A 390 -11.05 -21.63 -24.83
N ASN A 391 -12.11 -22.43 -24.93
CA ASN A 391 -12.06 -23.77 -25.54
C ASN A 391 -11.55 -23.72 -26.99
N LYS A 392 -11.94 -22.70 -27.77
CA LYS A 392 -11.44 -22.53 -29.13
C LYS A 392 -9.97 -22.14 -29.18
N ALA A 393 -9.52 -21.25 -28.28
CA ALA A 393 -8.12 -20.94 -28.13
C ALA A 393 -7.28 -22.19 -27.79
N GLU A 394 -7.75 -23.02 -26.86
CA GLU A 394 -7.13 -24.29 -26.49
C GLU A 394 -7.06 -25.29 -27.64
N GLU A 395 -8.12 -25.39 -28.42
CA GLU A 395 -8.16 -26.23 -29.63
C GLU A 395 -7.07 -25.83 -30.63
N GLU A 396 -6.95 -24.52 -30.92
CA GLU A 396 -5.94 -24.01 -31.86
C GLU A 396 -4.51 -24.21 -31.32
N ILE A 397 -4.29 -24.01 -30.03
CA ILE A 397 -2.98 -24.27 -29.38
C ILE A 397 -2.62 -25.76 -29.53
N ARG A 398 -3.54 -26.65 -29.20
CA ARG A 398 -3.31 -28.10 -29.23
C ARG A 398 -3.05 -28.64 -30.63
N ASN A 399 -3.76 -28.11 -31.61
CA ASN A 399 -3.69 -28.58 -32.99
C ASN A 399 -2.61 -27.90 -33.84
N GLY A 400 -1.85 -26.96 -33.25
CA GLY A 400 -0.85 -26.18 -34.00
C GLY A 400 -1.47 -25.22 -35.02
N GLY A 401 -2.72 -24.79 -34.76
CA GLY A 401 -3.46 -23.86 -35.59
C GLY A 401 -3.08 -22.39 -35.38
N ASP A 402 -3.99 -21.49 -35.75
CA ASP A 402 -3.77 -20.04 -35.66
C ASP A 402 -4.26 -19.49 -34.32
N TYR A 403 -3.64 -19.97 -33.24
CA TYR A 403 -3.96 -19.54 -31.87
C TYR A 403 -3.71 -18.04 -31.62
N GLY A 404 -2.84 -17.40 -32.42
CA GLY A 404 -2.62 -15.96 -32.37
C GLY A 404 -3.84 -15.10 -32.71
N LYS A 405 -4.92 -15.71 -33.23
CA LYS A 405 -6.23 -15.05 -33.36
C LYS A 405 -6.96 -14.90 -32.02
N TYR A 406 -6.69 -15.79 -31.07
CA TYR A 406 -7.44 -15.90 -29.82
C TYR A 406 -6.67 -15.36 -28.62
N ILE A 407 -5.35 -15.51 -28.61
CA ILE A 407 -4.49 -15.04 -27.51
C ILE A 407 -3.53 -13.94 -27.98
N ASP A 408 -3.24 -13.01 -27.11
CA ASP A 408 -2.21 -12.00 -27.32
C ASP A 408 -0.83 -12.61 -27.04
N LEU A 409 -0.09 -12.89 -28.10
CA LEU A 409 1.19 -13.61 -28.00
C LEU A 409 2.24 -12.83 -27.21
N GLU A 410 2.15 -11.51 -27.22
CA GLU A 410 3.13 -10.65 -26.57
C GLU A 410 2.97 -10.66 -25.05
N SER A 411 1.74 -10.49 -24.56
CA SER A 411 1.45 -10.55 -23.13
C SER A 411 1.71 -11.95 -22.55
N PHE A 412 1.38 -13.01 -23.28
CA PHE A 412 1.70 -14.38 -22.90
C PHE A 412 3.21 -14.63 -22.84
N ALA A 413 3.97 -14.10 -23.80
CA ALA A 413 5.43 -14.23 -23.82
C ALA A 413 6.07 -13.46 -22.66
N ARG A 414 5.60 -12.25 -22.35
CA ARG A 414 6.08 -11.45 -21.21
C ARG A 414 5.81 -12.13 -19.89
N TRP A 415 4.65 -12.78 -19.74
CA TRP A 415 4.29 -13.48 -18.51
C TRP A 415 5.27 -14.61 -18.20
N ILE A 416 5.48 -15.53 -19.14
CA ILE A 416 6.42 -16.64 -18.92
C ILE A 416 7.86 -16.15 -18.78
N LEU A 417 8.24 -15.08 -19.50
CA LEU A 417 9.56 -14.50 -19.42
C LEU A 417 9.86 -13.93 -18.03
N PHE A 418 8.87 -13.28 -17.38
CA PHE A 418 9.01 -12.87 -15.99
C PHE A 418 9.38 -14.05 -15.08
N HIS A 419 8.65 -15.16 -15.22
CA HIS A 419 8.89 -16.35 -14.41
C HIS A 419 10.22 -17.04 -14.73
N ASP A 420 10.67 -16.97 -15.97
CA ASP A 420 12.02 -17.42 -16.34
C ASP A 420 13.12 -16.51 -15.76
N ILE A 421 12.94 -15.20 -15.76
CA ILE A 421 13.89 -14.25 -15.18
C ILE A 421 14.02 -14.45 -13.67
N PHE A 422 12.93 -14.62 -12.95
CA PHE A 422 12.91 -14.66 -11.48
C PHE A 422 12.81 -16.07 -10.88
N ALA A 423 12.74 -17.10 -11.71
CA ALA A 423 12.64 -18.52 -11.30
C ALA A 423 11.57 -18.76 -10.22
N THR A 424 10.39 -18.16 -10.40
CA THR A 424 9.28 -18.29 -9.47
C THR A 424 8.67 -19.69 -9.52
N LEU A 425 8.13 -20.19 -8.43
CA LEU A 425 7.51 -21.52 -8.37
C LEU A 425 5.99 -21.46 -8.35
N ASP A 426 5.41 -20.57 -7.56
CA ASP A 426 3.96 -20.46 -7.36
C ASP A 426 3.33 -19.47 -8.34
N CYS A 427 3.22 -19.86 -9.61
CA CYS A 427 2.75 -18.98 -10.66
C CYS A 427 1.57 -19.50 -11.48
N ALA A 428 1.37 -20.81 -11.57
CA ALA A 428 0.41 -21.38 -12.53
C ALA A 428 -0.80 -22.08 -11.90
N GLY A 429 -0.84 -22.18 -10.57
CA GLY A 429 -1.97 -22.73 -9.81
C GLY A 429 -3.11 -21.73 -9.66
N SER A 430 -2.76 -20.55 -9.16
CA SER A 430 -3.57 -19.32 -9.01
C SER A 430 -2.73 -18.14 -9.43
N ASN A 431 -3.18 -16.92 -9.15
CA ASN A 431 -2.41 -15.71 -9.48
C ASN A 431 -2.20 -15.47 -11.00
N LEU A 432 -2.97 -16.18 -11.84
CA LEU A 432 -2.88 -16.09 -13.27
C LEU A 432 -4.17 -15.47 -13.81
N TYR A 433 -4.08 -14.20 -14.19
CA TYR A 433 -5.20 -13.39 -14.63
C TYR A 433 -5.19 -13.18 -16.14
N LEU A 434 -6.36 -13.31 -16.74
CA LEU A 434 -6.59 -13.07 -18.16
C LEU A 434 -7.69 -12.03 -18.32
N ALA A 435 -7.48 -11.12 -19.26
CA ALA A 435 -8.49 -10.17 -19.67
C ALA A 435 -8.93 -10.43 -21.12
N LYS A 436 -10.22 -10.21 -21.40
CA LYS A 436 -10.73 -10.05 -22.75
C LYS A 436 -11.53 -8.76 -22.78
N LYS A 437 -11.08 -7.78 -23.59
CA LYS A 437 -11.60 -6.42 -23.53
C LYS A 437 -13.12 -6.36 -23.78
N ASP A 438 -13.61 -7.14 -24.72
CA ASP A 438 -15.03 -7.21 -25.11
C ASP A 438 -15.38 -8.56 -25.76
N MET A 439 -16.61 -8.74 -26.21
CA MET A 439 -17.08 -9.96 -26.88
C MET A 439 -16.84 -9.95 -28.41
N THR A 440 -16.09 -9.00 -28.95
CA THR A 440 -15.80 -8.97 -30.39
C THR A 440 -14.65 -9.93 -30.75
N SER A 441 -14.58 -10.30 -32.03
CA SER A 441 -13.49 -11.12 -32.56
C SER A 441 -12.13 -10.38 -32.62
N ASN A 442 -12.12 -9.04 -32.52
CA ASN A 442 -10.92 -8.24 -32.58
C ASN A 442 -10.19 -8.21 -31.22
N SER A 443 -10.90 -8.47 -30.14
CA SER A 443 -10.36 -8.54 -28.79
C SER A 443 -9.86 -9.95 -28.50
N LYS A 444 -8.61 -10.07 -28.08
CA LYS A 444 -7.97 -11.35 -27.76
C LYS A 444 -7.92 -11.54 -26.24
N LEU A 445 -7.67 -12.76 -25.81
CA LEU A 445 -7.26 -13.01 -24.44
C LEU A 445 -5.88 -12.42 -24.22
N GLU A 446 -5.77 -11.50 -23.29
CA GLU A 446 -4.55 -10.88 -22.85
C GLU A 446 -4.15 -11.47 -21.49
N MET A 447 -2.91 -11.88 -21.36
CA MET A 447 -2.34 -12.24 -20.07
C MET A 447 -2.00 -10.97 -19.31
N LEU A 448 -2.54 -10.81 -18.11
CA LEU A 448 -2.20 -9.68 -17.25
C LEU A 448 -0.87 -9.89 -16.53
N SER A 449 -0.37 -8.84 -15.90
CA SER A 449 0.90 -8.91 -15.17
C SER A 449 0.87 -10.01 -14.11
N PRO A 450 1.98 -10.68 -13.82
CA PRO A 450 2.10 -11.58 -12.68
C PRO A 450 1.66 -10.93 -11.38
N TRP A 451 1.17 -11.75 -10.47
CA TRP A 451 0.76 -11.41 -9.12
C TRP A 451 1.33 -12.42 -8.15
N ASP A 452 1.58 -12.00 -6.90
CA ASP A 452 2.16 -12.81 -5.84
C ASP A 452 3.63 -13.16 -6.10
N PHE A 453 4.49 -12.29 -5.59
CA PHE A 453 5.94 -12.33 -5.86
C PHE A 453 6.75 -12.95 -4.73
N ASP A 454 6.13 -13.58 -3.74
CA ASP A 454 6.83 -14.13 -2.59
C ASP A 454 7.73 -15.31 -2.96
N SER A 455 7.46 -15.97 -4.08
CA SER A 455 8.23 -17.10 -4.59
C SER A 455 9.33 -16.73 -5.60
N ILE A 456 9.67 -15.45 -5.82
CA ILE A 456 10.84 -15.11 -6.63
C ILE A 456 12.12 -15.64 -5.97
N TYR A 457 13.07 -16.12 -6.78
CA TYR A 457 14.32 -16.81 -6.38
C TYR A 457 14.09 -18.14 -5.64
N TRP A 458 12.89 -18.71 -5.68
CA TRP A 458 12.52 -19.91 -4.91
C TRP A 458 13.51 -21.07 -5.09
N ASN A 459 13.92 -21.33 -6.31
CA ASN A 459 14.77 -22.49 -6.59
C ASN A 459 16.24 -22.32 -6.17
N GLY A 460 16.68 -21.12 -5.81
CA GLY A 460 18.09 -20.84 -5.46
C GLY A 460 19.09 -21.24 -6.55
N THR A 461 18.62 -21.80 -7.66
CA THR A 461 19.42 -22.24 -8.79
C THR A 461 19.06 -21.44 -10.02
N PHE A 462 19.98 -20.63 -10.49
CA PHE A 462 19.84 -19.93 -11.76
C PHE A 462 19.96 -20.86 -12.99
N THR A 463 20.10 -22.18 -12.80
CA THR A 463 20.34 -23.19 -13.84
C THR A 463 19.07 -23.83 -14.40
N GLN A 464 17.88 -23.47 -13.92
CA GLN A 464 16.63 -24.00 -14.39
C GLN A 464 15.86 -22.92 -15.14
N CYS A 465 15.30 -23.29 -16.30
CA CYS A 465 14.43 -22.43 -17.10
C CYS A 465 13.01 -22.95 -17.05
N TRP A 466 12.08 -22.13 -16.65
CA TRP A 466 10.65 -22.49 -16.58
C TRP A 466 10.10 -22.91 -17.93
N SER A 467 10.51 -22.23 -18.99
CA SER A 467 10.07 -22.49 -20.35
C SER A 467 10.43 -23.89 -20.86
N ASN A 468 11.38 -24.60 -20.26
CA ASN A 468 11.82 -25.90 -20.74
C ASN A 468 11.87 -27.03 -19.69
N GLN A 469 11.74 -26.75 -18.40
CA GLN A 469 11.91 -27.76 -17.36
C GLN A 469 10.76 -27.91 -16.37
N HIS A 470 10.06 -26.84 -16.03
CA HIS A 470 9.07 -26.85 -14.95
C HIS A 470 7.64 -26.60 -15.40
N MET A 471 7.36 -26.66 -16.69
CA MET A 471 6.14 -26.16 -17.30
C MET A 471 5.04 -27.21 -17.47
N TYR A 472 5.22 -28.46 -17.09
CA TYR A 472 4.25 -29.53 -17.35
C TYR A 472 2.87 -29.27 -16.69
N TRP A 473 2.83 -28.44 -15.68
CA TRP A 473 1.61 -28.02 -14.96
C TRP A 473 1.32 -26.52 -15.08
N ALA A 474 2.13 -25.80 -15.84
CA ALA A 474 2.11 -24.36 -15.96
C ALA A 474 1.29 -23.87 -17.15
N PHE A 475 0.00 -24.08 -17.12
CA PHE A 475 -0.91 -23.50 -18.10
C PHE A 475 -0.67 -24.01 -19.55
N TYR A 476 -0.74 -23.14 -20.56
CA TYR A 476 -0.56 -23.51 -21.98
C TYR A 476 0.90 -23.54 -22.44
N TYR A 477 1.84 -23.08 -21.63
CA TYR A 477 3.22 -22.82 -22.05
C TYR A 477 3.98 -24.03 -22.61
N PRO A 478 3.86 -25.24 -22.05
CA PRO A 478 4.50 -26.41 -22.67
C PRO A 478 4.03 -26.63 -24.12
N ALA A 479 2.73 -26.48 -24.36
CA ALA A 479 2.15 -26.65 -25.68
C ALA A 479 2.47 -25.48 -26.63
N LEU A 480 2.54 -24.26 -26.14
CA LEU A 480 2.89 -23.08 -26.92
C LEU A 480 4.38 -23.11 -27.36
N LEU A 481 5.28 -23.45 -26.45
CA LEU A 481 6.72 -23.46 -26.75
C LEU A 481 7.12 -24.61 -27.68
N SER A 482 6.48 -25.78 -27.56
CA SER A 482 6.71 -26.94 -28.42
C SER A 482 5.84 -26.96 -29.66
N ASN A 483 5.00 -25.95 -29.89
CA ASN A 483 4.02 -25.91 -30.95
C ASN A 483 4.68 -26.01 -32.33
N PRO A 484 4.09 -26.81 -33.31
CA PRO A 484 4.54 -26.79 -34.70
C PRO A 484 4.45 -25.38 -35.32
N ASN A 485 3.40 -24.63 -35.00
CA ASN A 485 3.33 -23.21 -35.30
C ASN A 485 4.23 -22.42 -34.32
N LYS A 486 5.36 -21.95 -34.82
CA LYS A 486 6.40 -21.30 -34.02
C LYS A 486 6.10 -19.84 -33.63
N ALA A 487 4.92 -19.31 -33.96
CA ALA A 487 4.60 -17.90 -33.73
C ALA A 487 4.80 -17.46 -32.27
N PHE A 488 4.45 -18.30 -31.30
CA PHE A 488 4.68 -18.00 -29.90
C PHE A 488 6.18 -18.06 -29.51
N LEU A 489 6.88 -19.10 -29.92
CA LEU A 489 8.30 -19.26 -29.63
C LEU A 489 9.12 -18.08 -30.19
N GLU A 490 8.83 -17.65 -31.42
CA GLU A 490 9.48 -16.49 -32.02
C GLU A 490 9.17 -15.18 -31.25
N LYS A 491 7.93 -15.02 -30.80
CA LYS A 491 7.53 -13.87 -29.96
C LYS A 491 8.25 -13.90 -28.61
N TYR A 492 8.34 -15.06 -27.95
CA TYR A 492 9.05 -15.22 -26.69
C TYR A 492 10.54 -14.85 -26.80
N LYS A 493 11.21 -15.33 -27.87
CA LYS A 493 12.60 -14.96 -28.15
C LYS A 493 12.76 -13.47 -28.45
N ALA A 494 11.81 -12.87 -29.17
CA ALA A 494 11.81 -11.44 -29.46
C ALA A 494 11.68 -10.61 -28.18
N GLU A 495 10.78 -10.99 -27.28
CA GLU A 495 10.63 -10.29 -25.98
C GLU A 495 11.90 -10.44 -25.11
N TRP A 496 12.53 -11.62 -25.07
CA TRP A 496 13.83 -11.76 -24.42
C TRP A 496 14.88 -10.83 -25.01
N ASN A 497 15.02 -10.82 -26.35
CA ASN A 497 15.96 -9.92 -27.02
C ASN A 497 15.71 -8.43 -26.74
N ARG A 498 14.46 -8.05 -26.53
CA ARG A 498 14.08 -6.67 -26.20
C ARG A 498 14.56 -6.24 -24.82
N VAL A 499 14.54 -7.14 -23.82
CA VAL A 499 14.76 -6.76 -22.40
C VAL A 499 16.12 -7.21 -21.84
N ARG A 500 16.77 -8.25 -22.41
CA ARG A 500 17.97 -8.85 -21.84
C ARG A 500 19.13 -7.89 -21.60
N GLY A 501 19.27 -6.86 -22.43
CA GLY A 501 20.34 -5.86 -22.32
C GLY A 501 19.99 -4.69 -21.40
N THR A 502 18.79 -4.63 -20.85
CA THR A 502 18.32 -3.45 -20.08
C THR A 502 17.72 -3.80 -18.74
N ILE A 503 17.27 -5.04 -18.54
CA ILE A 503 16.58 -5.45 -17.31
C ILE A 503 17.48 -5.28 -16.07
N GLY A 504 18.75 -5.68 -16.15
CA GLY A 504 19.70 -5.57 -15.03
C GLY A 504 19.89 -4.12 -14.60
N ASP A 505 20.26 -3.25 -15.53
CA ASP A 505 20.50 -1.82 -15.25
C ASP A 505 19.24 -1.09 -14.79
N HIS A 506 18.07 -1.43 -15.39
CA HIS A 506 16.80 -0.86 -14.96
C HIS A 506 16.48 -1.21 -13.51
N MET A 507 16.56 -2.48 -13.16
CA MET A 507 16.25 -2.97 -11.82
C MET A 507 17.26 -2.44 -10.80
N ASP A 508 18.56 -2.44 -11.12
CA ASP A 508 19.58 -1.90 -10.25
C ASP A 508 19.33 -0.43 -9.91
N ARG A 509 19.08 0.39 -10.90
CA ARG A 509 18.79 1.81 -10.70
C ARG A 509 17.49 2.01 -9.91
N THR A 510 16.38 1.39 -10.33
CA THR A 510 15.06 1.68 -9.76
C THR A 510 14.94 1.18 -8.33
N ILE A 511 15.41 -0.03 -8.06
CA ILE A 511 15.38 -0.59 -6.69
C ILE A 511 16.46 0.07 -5.83
N GLY A 512 17.63 0.41 -6.40
CA GLY A 512 18.68 1.14 -5.69
C GLY A 512 18.23 2.50 -5.21
N GLU A 513 17.64 3.33 -6.08
CA GLU A 513 17.05 4.63 -5.72
C GLU A 513 15.95 4.50 -4.65
N PHE A 514 15.17 3.42 -4.72
CA PHE A 514 14.15 3.15 -3.71
C PHE A 514 14.77 2.79 -2.35
N VAL A 515 15.76 1.91 -2.33
CA VAL A 515 16.45 1.49 -1.09
C VAL A 515 17.21 2.66 -0.48
N GLU A 516 17.90 3.47 -1.28
CA GLU A 516 18.56 4.69 -0.80
C GLU A 516 17.57 5.62 -0.08
N LYS A 517 16.36 5.75 -0.58
CA LYS A 517 15.37 6.69 -0.04
C LYS A 517 14.56 6.13 1.12
N TYR A 518 14.19 4.86 1.11
CA TYR A 518 13.22 4.29 2.03
C TYR A 518 13.73 3.06 2.78
N GLY A 519 14.96 2.58 2.49
CA GLY A 519 15.48 1.34 3.04
C GLY A 519 15.50 1.33 4.57
N ASP A 520 16.03 2.37 5.18
CA ASP A 520 16.09 2.49 6.64
C ASP A 520 14.69 2.50 7.27
N ALA A 521 13.77 3.27 6.71
CA ALA A 521 12.39 3.34 7.18
C ALA A 521 11.66 1.99 7.08
N ILE A 522 11.90 1.25 6.01
CA ILE A 522 11.36 -0.09 5.83
C ILE A 522 11.97 -1.07 6.82
N ASN A 523 13.30 -1.05 7.02
CA ASN A 523 13.99 -1.91 7.99
C ASN A 523 13.49 -1.66 9.41
N GLN A 524 13.31 -0.41 9.78
CA GLN A 524 12.72 -0.02 11.06
C GLN A 524 11.31 -0.59 11.23
N SER A 525 10.45 -0.44 10.25
CA SER A 525 9.09 -0.99 10.27
C SER A 525 9.10 -2.53 10.29
N ARG A 526 10.04 -3.18 9.59
CA ARG A 526 10.22 -4.66 9.63
C ARG A 526 10.64 -5.13 11.01
N TYR A 527 11.49 -4.39 11.69
CA TYR A 527 11.87 -4.70 13.07
C TYR A 527 10.65 -4.70 13.99
N LEU A 528 9.82 -3.65 13.95
CA LEU A 528 8.57 -3.59 14.72
C LEU A 528 7.59 -4.70 14.34
N ASN A 529 7.50 -5.03 13.06
CA ASN A 529 6.68 -6.13 12.59
C ASN A 529 7.15 -7.49 13.17
N ALA A 530 8.46 -7.72 13.18
CA ALA A 530 9.06 -8.92 13.76
C ALA A 530 8.82 -9.01 15.27
N MET A 531 8.90 -7.90 15.99
CA MET A 531 8.55 -7.83 17.42
C MET A 531 7.08 -8.18 17.66
N ARG A 532 6.17 -7.73 16.80
CA ARG A 532 4.73 -7.96 16.95
C ARG A 532 4.31 -9.40 16.62
N TRP A 533 4.88 -9.98 15.57
CA TRP A 533 4.42 -11.26 15.00
C TRP A 533 5.46 -12.38 15.09
N GLY A 534 6.69 -12.06 15.49
CA GLY A 534 7.83 -12.98 15.37
C GLY A 534 8.34 -13.08 13.92
N GLY A 535 9.38 -13.88 13.72
CA GLY A 535 10.00 -14.11 12.42
C GLY A 535 11.18 -13.19 12.15
N GLY A 536 11.91 -13.50 11.07
CA GLY A 536 13.03 -12.72 10.56
C GLY A 536 12.62 -11.90 9.34
N PHE A 537 13.49 -10.99 8.97
CA PHE A 537 13.40 -10.25 7.70
C PHE A 537 14.81 -10.06 7.13
N ALA A 538 14.89 -9.84 5.84
CA ALA A 538 16.14 -9.45 5.18
C ALA A 538 16.26 -7.92 5.15
N ASP A 539 17.45 -7.39 5.38
CA ASP A 539 17.75 -5.98 5.20
C ASP A 539 17.49 -5.54 3.75
N CYS A 540 17.10 -4.29 3.55
CA CYS A 540 16.82 -3.77 2.22
C CYS A 540 18.06 -3.74 1.31
N ASN A 541 19.24 -3.48 1.88
CA ASN A 541 20.50 -3.53 1.13
C ASN A 541 20.90 -4.97 0.75
N ASP A 542 20.63 -5.95 1.62
CA ASP A 542 20.81 -7.37 1.32
C ASP A 542 19.86 -7.79 0.18
N ASN A 543 18.59 -7.39 0.23
CA ASN A 543 17.66 -7.65 -0.87
C ASN A 543 18.12 -7.06 -2.21
N LEU A 544 18.68 -5.86 -2.19
CA LEU A 544 19.25 -5.22 -3.38
C LEU A 544 20.48 -5.97 -3.90
N ALA A 545 21.36 -6.40 -3.02
CA ALA A 545 22.55 -7.17 -3.37
C ALA A 545 22.20 -8.54 -3.96
N ASP A 546 21.23 -9.24 -3.37
CA ASP A 546 20.73 -10.52 -3.85
C ASP A 546 20.09 -10.37 -5.23
N MET A 547 19.29 -9.36 -5.46
CA MET A 547 18.68 -9.06 -6.77
C MET A 547 19.76 -8.80 -7.83
N ARG A 548 20.78 -7.99 -7.52
CA ARG A 548 21.89 -7.69 -8.43
C ARG A 548 22.65 -8.95 -8.83
N SER A 549 22.98 -9.78 -7.83
CA SER A 549 23.68 -11.04 -8.06
C SER A 549 22.85 -12.00 -8.90
N TRP A 550 21.57 -12.16 -8.53
CA TRP A 550 20.65 -13.03 -9.25
C TRP A 550 20.50 -12.60 -10.72
N LEU A 551 20.20 -11.35 -11.00
CA LEU A 551 19.98 -10.88 -12.37
C LEU A 551 21.22 -11.01 -13.24
N ARG A 552 22.41 -10.70 -12.72
CA ARG A 552 23.67 -10.89 -13.44
C ARG A 552 23.84 -12.34 -13.90
N ASP A 553 23.66 -13.28 -12.98
CA ASP A 553 23.91 -14.70 -13.25
C ASP A 553 22.75 -15.29 -14.09
N ARG A 554 21.53 -14.85 -13.82
CA ARG A 554 20.34 -15.33 -14.51
C ARG A 554 20.24 -14.88 -15.96
N VAL A 555 20.59 -13.64 -16.27
CA VAL A 555 20.65 -13.13 -17.65
C VAL A 555 21.64 -13.94 -18.47
N GLY A 556 22.83 -14.21 -17.93
CA GLY A 556 23.82 -15.05 -18.62
C GLY A 556 23.34 -16.48 -18.90
N PHE A 557 22.60 -17.07 -17.95
CA PHE A 557 21.97 -18.38 -18.14
C PHE A 557 20.89 -18.35 -19.23
N LEU A 558 20.00 -17.39 -19.19
CA LEU A 558 18.90 -17.27 -20.16
C LEU A 558 19.40 -16.95 -21.57
N ASP A 559 20.46 -16.17 -21.70
CA ASP A 559 21.14 -15.88 -22.97
C ASP A 559 21.70 -17.14 -23.63
N SER A 560 22.12 -18.11 -22.84
CA SER A 560 22.60 -19.40 -23.34
C SER A 560 21.48 -20.36 -23.70
N ASN A 561 20.29 -20.21 -23.11
CA ASN A 561 19.21 -21.19 -23.23
C ASN A 561 18.08 -20.75 -24.18
N ILE A 562 17.55 -19.53 -24.04
CA ILE A 562 16.38 -19.09 -24.82
C ILE A 562 16.64 -19.08 -26.34
N PRO A 563 17.76 -18.54 -26.85
CA PRO A 563 18.01 -18.54 -28.30
C PRO A 563 18.10 -19.95 -28.91
N SER A 564 18.54 -20.94 -28.16
CA SER A 564 18.71 -22.33 -28.61
C SER A 564 17.42 -23.15 -28.66
N MET A 565 16.31 -22.66 -28.07
CA MET A 565 15.00 -23.34 -28.10
C MET A 565 14.51 -23.50 -29.54
N LYS A 566 13.90 -24.67 -29.85
CA LYS A 566 13.48 -25.06 -31.22
C LYS A 566 11.97 -25.22 -31.33
#